data_428a621a988c88a4244c1d1fd9ed004d
#
_entry.id   428a621a988c88a4244c1d1fd9ed004d
#
_cell.length_a   1.000
_cell.length_b   1.000
_cell.length_c   1.000
_cell.angle_alpha   90.00
_cell.angle_beta   90.00
_cell.angle_gamma   90.00
#
_symmetry.space_group_name_H-M   'P 1'
#
loop_
_entity.id
_entity.type
_entity.pdbx_description
1 polymer ?
#
loop_
_entity_poly.entity_id
_entity_poly.type
_entity_poly.pdbx_seq_one_letter_code
_entity_poly.pdbx_strand_id
1 'polypeptide(L)'
;VPESLPKEMRPMAESICESFKTVAKRLMDLGLSYLSLDRAAATLSTGERQRMQLARAVRNRTTGVLYVLDEPSIGLHPSNIVGLNAVMHDLIKDGNSVLLVDHDTQILSEADWVIEMGPEAGAGGGYVIAEGSIPQIIANKNSMIGPFLAKTKDLRIRQPIAPEELFALGKLHLSTDRIHTVKPLEVDIPKGRLTVVTGVSGSGKTTMVLESLIPGLQAQLNGEHLPKHVKDLSAEGIAHVKLIDASPIGINVRSTVATYANVHDELRKIFARTADAKNRKYKAGDFSYNTGKLK
;
A
#
# COMPACT_ATOMS: atom_id res chain seq x y z
N VAL A 1 28.66 -9.71 23.74
CA VAL A 1 28.46 -8.70 24.82
C VAL A 1 28.35 -9.38 26.20
N PRO A 2 27.50 -10.40 26.48
CA PRO A 2 27.45 -11.02 27.80
C PRO A 2 28.81 -11.59 28.27
N GLU A 3 29.56 -12.19 27.36
CA GLU A 3 30.86 -12.79 27.64
C GLU A 3 31.93 -11.79 28.09
N SER A 4 31.84 -10.52 27.68
CA SER A 4 32.77 -9.45 28.05
C SER A 4 32.47 -8.82 29.42
N LEU A 5 31.37 -9.24 30.07
CA LEU A 5 30.95 -8.73 31.37
C LEU A 5 31.46 -9.60 32.56
N PRO A 6 31.56 -9.06 33.77
CA PRO A 6 31.81 -9.84 34.98
C PRO A 6 30.81 -10.98 35.14
N LYS A 7 31.23 -12.12 35.69
CA LYS A 7 30.41 -13.34 35.82
C LYS A 7 29.04 -13.09 36.46
N GLU A 8 29.00 -12.25 37.45
CA GLU A 8 27.80 -11.90 38.23
C GLU A 8 26.72 -11.15 37.38
N MET A 9 27.16 -10.39 36.37
CA MET A 9 26.26 -9.62 35.47
C MET A 9 25.83 -10.38 34.24
N ARG A 10 26.46 -11.50 33.92
CA ARG A 10 26.18 -12.28 32.69
C ARG A 10 24.74 -12.77 32.57
N PRO A 11 24.11 -13.36 33.63
CA PRO A 11 22.75 -13.86 33.53
C PRO A 11 21.74 -12.74 33.20
N MET A 12 21.91 -11.56 33.79
CA MET A 12 21.06 -10.41 33.49
C MET A 12 21.28 -9.89 32.04
N ALA A 13 22.54 -9.81 31.63
CA ALA A 13 22.87 -9.40 30.26
C ALA A 13 22.37 -10.40 29.20
N GLU A 14 22.44 -11.69 29.48
CA GLU A 14 21.88 -12.74 28.62
C GLU A 14 20.37 -12.61 28.49
N SER A 15 19.65 -12.40 29.59
CA SER A 15 18.19 -12.19 29.57
C SER A 15 17.77 -10.98 28.75
N ILE A 16 18.50 -9.87 28.89
CA ILE A 16 18.27 -8.64 28.10
C ILE A 16 18.56 -8.89 26.62
N CYS A 17 19.67 -9.56 26.31
CA CYS A 17 20.01 -9.90 24.92
C CYS A 17 19.00 -10.85 24.28
N GLU A 18 18.49 -11.83 24.99
CA GLU A 18 17.45 -12.72 24.48
C GLU A 18 16.12 -12.01 24.23
N SER A 19 15.72 -11.12 25.15
CA SER A 19 14.55 -10.25 24.94
C SER A 19 14.70 -9.39 23.69
N PHE A 20 15.88 -8.76 23.51
CA PHE A 20 16.18 -7.96 22.32
C PHE A 20 16.14 -8.81 21.04
N LYS A 21 16.80 -9.96 21.02
CA LYS A 21 16.81 -10.87 19.86
C LYS A 21 15.40 -11.30 19.47
N THR A 22 14.55 -11.61 20.44
CA THR A 22 13.16 -12.01 20.20
C THR A 22 12.38 -10.89 19.51
N VAL A 23 12.50 -9.65 19.98
CA VAL A 23 11.83 -8.50 19.34
C VAL A 23 12.40 -8.23 17.95
N ALA A 24 13.73 -8.23 17.82
CA ALA A 24 14.39 -8.02 16.54
C ALA A 24 13.99 -9.06 15.49
N LYS A 25 13.94 -10.34 15.88
CA LYS A 25 13.47 -11.42 14.99
C LYS A 25 12.04 -11.17 14.50
N ARG A 26 11.12 -10.82 15.39
CA ARG A 26 9.73 -10.50 15.01
C ARG A 26 9.64 -9.34 14.03
N LEU A 27 10.43 -8.28 14.23
CA LEU A 27 10.49 -7.18 13.27
C LEU A 27 10.98 -7.65 11.91
N MET A 28 11.97 -8.52 11.88
CA MET A 28 12.47 -9.12 10.64
C MET A 28 11.40 -9.99 9.97
N ASP A 29 10.72 -10.85 10.72
CA ASP A 29 9.64 -11.72 10.22
C ASP A 29 8.48 -10.89 9.64
N LEU A 30 8.18 -9.74 10.23
CA LEU A 30 7.19 -8.78 9.72
C LEU A 30 7.70 -7.91 8.54
N GLY A 31 8.88 -8.23 7.98
CA GLY A 31 9.44 -7.51 6.84
C GLY A 31 9.93 -6.10 7.14
N LEU A 32 10.33 -5.81 8.40
CA LEU A 32 10.84 -4.52 8.85
C LEU A 32 12.37 -4.50 9.04
N SER A 33 13.09 -5.50 8.54
CA SER A 33 14.55 -5.67 8.71
C SER A 33 15.38 -4.52 8.13
N TYR A 34 14.82 -3.74 7.20
CA TYR A 34 15.48 -2.60 6.57
C TYR A 34 15.39 -1.30 7.40
N LEU A 35 14.56 -1.27 8.45
CA LEU A 35 14.41 -0.09 9.28
C LEU A 35 15.58 0.05 10.24
N SER A 36 16.15 1.25 10.30
CA SER A 36 17.07 1.60 11.36
C SER A 36 16.32 1.86 12.67
N LEU A 37 16.89 1.45 13.80
CA LEU A 37 16.25 1.60 15.12
C LEU A 37 16.14 3.06 15.58
N ASP A 38 16.91 3.96 15.01
CA ASP A 38 16.88 5.40 15.24
C ASP A 38 15.92 6.17 14.32
N ARG A 39 15.28 5.46 13.37
CA ARG A 39 14.34 6.10 12.45
C ARG A 39 13.13 6.65 13.20
N ALA A 40 12.81 7.91 12.96
CA ALA A 40 11.66 8.56 13.59
C ALA A 40 10.33 7.89 13.21
N ALA A 41 9.51 7.53 14.21
CA ALA A 41 8.24 6.83 14.01
C ALA A 41 7.24 7.59 13.11
N ALA A 42 7.30 8.93 13.09
CA ALA A 42 6.48 9.77 12.23
C ALA A 42 6.76 9.59 10.73
N THR A 43 7.93 9.07 10.36
CA THR A 43 8.32 8.81 8.97
C THR A 43 7.91 7.44 8.47
N LEU A 44 7.33 6.60 9.33
CA LEU A 44 6.86 5.27 8.96
C LEU A 44 5.57 5.36 8.15
N SER A 45 5.46 4.55 7.11
CA SER A 45 4.22 4.34 6.37
C SER A 45 3.13 3.71 7.26
N THR A 46 1.88 3.76 6.83
CA THR A 46 0.76 3.16 7.58
C THR A 46 0.99 1.67 7.84
N GLY A 47 1.40 0.90 6.82
CA GLY A 47 1.69 -0.53 6.98
C GLY A 47 2.91 -0.80 7.88
N GLU A 48 3.98 0.03 7.81
CA GLU A 48 5.13 -0.09 8.72
C GLU A 48 4.72 0.16 10.17
N ARG A 49 3.92 1.20 10.41
CA ARG A 49 3.39 1.50 11.77
C ARG A 49 2.56 0.37 12.32
N GLN A 50 1.65 -0.18 11.54
CA GLN A 50 0.77 -1.28 11.93
C GLN A 50 1.59 -2.54 12.29
N ARG A 51 2.55 -2.91 11.47
CA ARG A 51 3.44 -4.05 11.75
C ARG A 51 4.33 -3.80 12.98
N MET A 52 4.80 -2.58 13.18
CA MET A 52 5.53 -2.20 14.40
C MET A 52 4.66 -2.34 15.65
N GLN A 53 3.38 -1.94 15.58
CA GLN A 53 2.41 -2.12 16.66
C GLN A 53 2.15 -3.60 16.94
N LEU A 54 2.01 -4.41 15.88
CA LEU A 54 1.86 -5.87 16.00
C LEU A 54 3.09 -6.50 16.67
N ALA A 55 4.30 -6.17 16.23
CA ALA A 55 5.53 -6.66 16.86
C ALA A 55 5.61 -6.31 18.36
N ARG A 56 5.10 -5.13 18.74
CA ARG A 56 5.02 -4.69 20.15
C ARG A 56 3.95 -5.47 20.92
N ALA A 57 2.78 -5.70 20.32
CA ALA A 57 1.66 -6.40 20.96
C ALA A 57 2.04 -7.83 21.33
N VAL A 58 2.72 -8.54 20.45
CA VAL A 58 3.18 -9.94 20.65
C VAL A 58 4.30 -10.05 21.70
N ARG A 59 4.92 -8.93 22.10
CA ARG A 59 5.98 -8.92 23.11
C ARG A 59 5.49 -9.42 24.48
N ASN A 60 4.29 -9.04 24.85
CA ASN A 60 3.69 -9.43 26.13
C ASN A 60 2.99 -10.78 25.92
N ARG A 61 3.51 -11.85 26.55
CA ARG A 61 2.84 -13.17 26.55
C ARG A 61 1.56 -13.10 27.37
N THR A 62 0.58 -12.35 26.88
CA THR A 62 -0.76 -12.30 27.44
C THR A 62 -1.59 -13.41 26.81
N THR A 63 -2.45 -14.04 27.59
CA THR A 63 -3.40 -15.05 27.13
C THR A 63 -4.82 -14.50 27.24
N GLY A 64 -5.74 -15.02 26.41
CA GLY A 64 -7.15 -14.63 26.45
C GLY A 64 -7.43 -13.24 25.84
N VAL A 65 -6.54 -12.73 24.99
CA VAL A 65 -6.72 -11.46 24.28
C VAL A 65 -7.30 -11.70 22.90
N LEU A 66 -8.24 -10.86 22.49
CA LEU A 66 -8.68 -10.74 21.10
C LEU A 66 -7.87 -9.64 20.39
N TYR A 67 -7.06 -10.04 19.43
CA TYR A 67 -6.33 -9.13 18.54
C TYR A 67 -7.19 -8.85 17.31
N VAL A 68 -7.48 -7.59 17.06
CA VAL A 68 -8.21 -7.14 15.85
C VAL A 68 -7.23 -6.44 14.93
N LEU A 69 -7.06 -6.96 13.72
CA LEU A 69 -6.13 -6.46 12.71
C LEU A 69 -6.91 -6.06 11.46
N ASP A 70 -6.74 -4.82 11.02
CA ASP A 70 -7.40 -4.27 9.85
C ASP A 70 -6.37 -4.09 8.72
N GLU A 71 -6.51 -4.88 7.64
CA GLU A 71 -5.66 -4.92 6.45
C GLU A 71 -4.13 -4.97 6.73
N PRO A 72 -3.63 -5.88 7.59
CA PRO A 72 -2.21 -5.93 7.94
C PRO A 72 -1.30 -6.34 6.76
N SER A 73 -1.85 -6.87 5.68
CA SER A 73 -1.14 -7.21 4.44
C SER A 73 -0.77 -5.97 3.61
N ILE A 74 -1.35 -4.81 3.89
CA ILE A 74 -1.17 -3.61 3.06
C ILE A 74 0.32 -3.28 2.84
N GLY A 75 0.71 -3.20 1.56
CA GLY A 75 2.08 -2.87 1.17
C GLY A 75 3.11 -3.97 1.45
N LEU A 76 2.67 -5.18 1.84
CA LEU A 76 3.55 -6.33 1.96
C LEU A 76 3.85 -6.95 0.58
N HIS A 77 5.10 -7.36 0.43
CA HIS A 77 5.47 -8.29 -0.63
C HIS A 77 4.99 -9.71 -0.24
N PRO A 78 4.56 -10.57 -1.18
CA PRO A 78 4.09 -11.93 -0.87
C PRO A 78 5.03 -12.73 0.02
N SER A 79 6.36 -12.59 -0.12
CA SER A 79 7.33 -13.26 0.75
C SER A 79 7.24 -12.86 2.22
N ASN A 80 6.71 -11.67 2.53
CA ASN A 80 6.59 -11.17 3.90
C ASN A 80 5.24 -11.57 4.55
N ILE A 81 4.27 -12.01 3.74
CA ILE A 81 2.99 -12.53 4.25
C ILE A 81 3.22 -13.80 5.08
N VAL A 82 4.18 -14.62 4.68
CA VAL A 82 4.55 -15.82 5.45
C VAL A 82 4.97 -15.46 6.89
N GLY A 83 5.76 -14.41 7.06
CA GLY A 83 6.17 -13.94 8.38
C GLY A 83 4.99 -13.35 9.18
N LEU A 84 4.08 -12.64 8.54
CA LEU A 84 2.85 -12.13 9.17
C LEU A 84 1.96 -13.29 9.65
N ASN A 85 1.74 -14.30 8.81
CA ASN A 85 0.98 -15.49 9.18
C ASN A 85 1.62 -16.22 10.37
N ALA A 86 2.95 -16.39 10.39
CA ALA A 86 3.66 -16.99 11.50
C ALA A 86 3.42 -16.24 12.82
N VAL A 87 3.45 -14.90 12.79
CA VAL A 87 3.16 -14.08 13.98
C VAL A 87 1.72 -14.26 14.47
N MET A 88 0.74 -14.34 13.56
CA MET A 88 -0.66 -14.61 13.93
C MET A 88 -0.85 -16.00 14.54
N HIS A 89 -0.21 -17.01 13.97
CA HIS A 89 -0.22 -18.36 14.54
C HIS A 89 0.44 -18.44 15.94
N ASP A 90 1.53 -17.68 16.15
CA ASP A 90 2.16 -17.58 17.47
C ASP A 90 1.19 -16.98 18.51
N LEU A 91 0.43 -15.94 18.15
CA LEU A 91 -0.61 -15.36 19.02
C LEU A 91 -1.69 -16.38 19.39
N ILE A 92 -2.18 -17.15 18.42
CA ILE A 92 -3.19 -18.19 18.64
C ILE A 92 -2.63 -19.30 19.54
N LYS A 93 -1.40 -19.73 19.28
CA LYS A 93 -0.70 -20.76 20.08
C LYS A 93 -0.48 -20.33 21.54
N ASP A 94 -0.29 -19.04 21.77
CA ASP A 94 -0.18 -18.46 23.13
C ASP A 94 -1.56 -18.31 23.81
N GLY A 95 -2.65 -18.87 23.25
CA GLY A 95 -3.98 -18.89 23.85
C GLY A 95 -4.79 -17.61 23.60
N ASN A 96 -4.52 -16.90 22.52
CA ASN A 96 -5.26 -15.71 22.12
C ASN A 96 -6.16 -16.00 20.92
N SER A 97 -6.99 -15.04 20.55
CA SER A 97 -7.81 -15.03 19.35
C SER A 97 -7.39 -13.91 18.41
N VAL A 98 -7.46 -14.16 17.11
CA VAL A 98 -7.17 -13.14 16.10
C VAL A 98 -8.39 -12.95 15.21
N LEU A 99 -8.89 -11.72 15.12
CA LEU A 99 -9.89 -11.31 14.15
C LEU A 99 -9.21 -10.43 13.10
N LEU A 100 -9.30 -10.85 11.86
CA LEU A 100 -8.59 -10.24 10.76
C LEU A 100 -9.57 -9.71 9.72
N VAL A 101 -9.40 -8.48 9.29
CA VAL A 101 -10.05 -7.92 8.10
C VAL A 101 -8.98 -7.84 7.01
N ASP A 102 -9.11 -8.65 5.96
CA ASP A 102 -8.15 -8.66 4.84
C ASP A 102 -8.81 -9.24 3.58
N HIS A 103 -8.17 -9.05 2.45
CA HIS A 103 -8.62 -9.57 1.15
C HIS A 103 -7.53 -10.37 0.42
N ASP A 104 -6.34 -10.49 0.99
CA ASP A 104 -5.24 -11.28 0.42
C ASP A 104 -5.50 -12.78 0.60
N THR A 105 -5.56 -13.51 -0.52
CA THR A 105 -5.87 -14.95 -0.50
C THR A 105 -4.83 -15.80 0.22
N GLN A 106 -3.57 -15.35 0.31
CA GLN A 106 -2.54 -16.07 1.07
C GLN A 106 -2.78 -15.98 2.58
N ILE A 107 -3.37 -14.88 3.05
CA ILE A 107 -3.78 -14.72 4.44
C ILE A 107 -5.09 -15.46 4.71
N LEU A 108 -6.07 -15.25 3.84
CA LEU A 108 -7.38 -15.88 3.99
C LEU A 108 -7.28 -17.41 4.02
N SER A 109 -6.36 -18.00 3.25
CA SER A 109 -6.17 -19.46 3.22
C SER A 109 -5.67 -20.07 4.54
N GLU A 110 -5.12 -19.25 5.46
CA GLU A 110 -4.64 -19.67 6.77
C GLU A 110 -5.71 -19.50 7.87
N ALA A 111 -6.90 -18.98 7.52
CA ALA A 111 -7.96 -18.75 8.50
C ALA A 111 -8.71 -20.05 8.85
N ASP A 112 -9.02 -20.24 10.15
CA ASP A 112 -9.88 -21.32 10.61
C ASP A 112 -11.35 -21.08 10.23
N TRP A 113 -11.77 -19.82 10.23
CA TRP A 113 -13.13 -19.38 9.94
C TRP A 113 -13.15 -18.08 9.16
N VAL A 114 -13.94 -18.02 8.11
CA VAL A 114 -14.11 -16.84 7.26
C VAL A 114 -15.55 -16.35 7.35
N ILE A 115 -15.74 -15.03 7.46
CA ILE A 115 -17.03 -14.35 7.34
C ILE A 115 -16.90 -13.42 6.13
N GLU A 116 -17.68 -13.65 5.10
CA GLU A 116 -17.65 -12.86 3.88
C GLU A 116 -18.83 -11.89 3.85
N MET A 117 -18.50 -10.59 3.73
CA MET A 117 -19.47 -9.51 3.63
C MET A 117 -19.69 -9.11 2.18
N GLY A 118 -20.93 -8.77 1.83
CA GLY A 118 -21.25 -8.34 0.47
C GLY A 118 -22.75 -8.15 0.26
N PRO A 119 -23.28 -8.38 -0.99
CA PRO A 119 -22.52 -8.71 -2.21
C PRO A 119 -21.85 -7.50 -2.87
N GLU A 120 -22.30 -6.27 -2.55
CA GLU A 120 -21.85 -5.03 -3.16
C GLU A 120 -21.43 -4.00 -2.09
N ALA A 121 -20.96 -2.84 -2.54
CA ALA A 121 -20.68 -1.71 -1.68
C ALA A 121 -21.94 -0.82 -1.52
N GLY A 122 -21.99 -0.03 -0.44
CA GLY A 122 -23.06 0.93 -0.19
C GLY A 122 -24.41 0.25 0.12
N ALA A 123 -25.50 0.75 -0.48
CA ALA A 123 -26.86 0.29 -0.19
C ALA A 123 -27.14 -1.18 -0.57
N GLY A 124 -26.38 -1.74 -1.50
CA GLY A 124 -26.47 -3.15 -1.91
C GLY A 124 -25.61 -4.11 -1.08
N GLY A 125 -24.83 -3.59 -0.13
CA GLY A 125 -23.92 -4.36 0.71
C GLY A 125 -24.38 -4.48 2.16
N GLY A 126 -23.47 -4.92 3.01
CA GLY A 126 -23.68 -5.00 4.46
C GLY A 126 -24.30 -6.30 4.95
N TYR A 127 -24.39 -7.32 4.10
CA TYR A 127 -24.89 -8.65 4.44
C TYR A 127 -23.74 -9.64 4.61
N VAL A 128 -23.90 -10.63 5.48
CA VAL A 128 -23.07 -11.84 5.47
C VAL A 128 -23.57 -12.74 4.33
N ILE A 129 -22.75 -12.92 3.29
CA ILE A 129 -23.13 -13.72 2.12
C ILE A 129 -22.61 -15.15 2.19
N ALA A 130 -21.53 -15.38 2.95
CA ALA A 130 -20.98 -16.68 3.23
C ALA A 130 -20.23 -16.66 4.57
N GLU A 131 -20.27 -17.77 5.30
CA GLU A 131 -19.44 -17.99 6.48
C GLU A 131 -19.08 -19.47 6.61
N GLY A 132 -17.93 -19.78 7.20
CA GLY A 132 -17.48 -21.13 7.38
C GLY A 132 -15.97 -21.31 7.31
N SER A 133 -15.53 -22.57 7.38
CA SER A 133 -14.15 -22.94 7.10
C SER A 133 -13.81 -22.74 5.62
N ILE A 134 -12.52 -22.71 5.27
CA ILE A 134 -12.07 -22.54 3.89
C ILE A 134 -12.75 -23.51 2.90
N PRO A 135 -12.85 -24.83 3.18
CA PRO A 135 -13.57 -25.74 2.30
C PRO A 135 -15.06 -25.40 2.13
N GLN A 136 -15.73 -24.91 3.19
CA GLN A 136 -17.13 -24.50 3.13
C GLN A 136 -17.31 -23.23 2.29
N ILE A 137 -16.41 -22.25 2.43
CA ILE A 137 -16.41 -21.03 1.61
C ILE A 137 -16.22 -21.38 0.12
N ILE A 138 -15.26 -22.28 -0.18
CA ILE A 138 -15.00 -22.73 -1.56
C ILE A 138 -16.24 -23.42 -2.17
N ALA A 139 -16.95 -24.20 -1.38
CA ALA A 139 -18.15 -24.93 -1.82
C ALA A 139 -19.40 -24.03 -1.89
N ASN A 140 -19.38 -22.86 -1.29
CA ASN A 140 -20.54 -21.97 -1.21
C ASN A 140 -20.71 -21.18 -2.53
N LYS A 141 -21.82 -21.41 -3.22
CA LYS A 141 -22.13 -20.75 -4.51
C LYS A 141 -22.33 -19.23 -4.39
N ASN A 142 -22.68 -18.75 -3.22
CA ASN A 142 -22.87 -17.30 -2.97
C ASN A 142 -21.54 -16.59 -2.64
N SER A 143 -20.49 -17.36 -2.33
CA SER A 143 -19.17 -16.79 -2.02
C SER A 143 -18.54 -16.17 -3.26
N MET A 144 -18.14 -14.92 -3.14
CA MET A 144 -17.37 -14.21 -4.17
C MET A 144 -15.88 -14.52 -4.08
N ILE A 145 -15.37 -14.79 -2.86
CA ILE A 145 -13.96 -15.11 -2.64
C ILE A 145 -13.64 -16.61 -2.87
N GLY A 146 -14.62 -17.48 -2.70
CA GLY A 146 -14.46 -18.93 -2.85
C GLY A 146 -13.76 -19.36 -4.14
N PRO A 147 -14.14 -18.87 -5.34
CA PRO A 147 -13.46 -19.18 -6.59
C PRO A 147 -11.99 -18.77 -6.65
N PHE A 148 -11.60 -17.69 -5.94
CA PHE A 148 -10.21 -17.25 -5.83
C PHE A 148 -9.40 -18.15 -4.88
N LEU A 149 -9.97 -18.53 -3.74
CA LEU A 149 -9.37 -19.49 -2.82
C LEU A 149 -9.19 -20.87 -3.45
N ALA A 150 -10.16 -21.31 -4.24
CA ALA A 150 -10.09 -22.54 -5.02
C ALA A 150 -9.13 -22.47 -6.21
N LYS A 151 -8.62 -21.28 -6.56
CA LYS A 151 -7.83 -21.03 -7.79
C LYS A 151 -8.54 -21.47 -9.07
N THR A 152 -9.87 -21.49 -9.06
CA THR A 152 -10.72 -21.85 -10.20
C THR A 152 -11.19 -20.64 -10.99
N LYS A 153 -11.02 -19.42 -10.42
CA LYS A 153 -11.36 -18.19 -11.11
C LYS A 153 -10.41 -17.98 -12.27
N ASP A 154 -10.94 -17.92 -13.47
CA ASP A 154 -10.17 -17.58 -14.66
C ASP A 154 -9.60 -16.17 -14.53
N LEU A 155 -8.29 -16.07 -14.44
CA LEU A 155 -7.59 -14.80 -14.52
C LEU A 155 -7.60 -14.37 -15.99
N ARG A 156 -8.07 -13.14 -16.24
CA ARG A 156 -7.99 -12.54 -17.57
C ARG A 156 -6.51 -12.28 -17.90
N ILE A 157 -5.89 -13.25 -18.57
CA ILE A 157 -4.49 -13.13 -18.99
C ILE A 157 -4.46 -12.26 -20.24
N ARG A 158 -3.80 -11.11 -20.16
CA ARG A 158 -3.48 -10.30 -21.32
C ARG A 158 -2.48 -11.07 -22.20
N GLN A 159 -2.71 -11.08 -23.52
CA GLN A 159 -1.71 -11.60 -24.45
C GLN A 159 -0.39 -10.85 -24.25
N PRO A 160 0.72 -11.54 -23.97
CA PRO A 160 2.02 -10.89 -23.83
C PRO A 160 2.43 -10.26 -25.16
N ILE A 161 3.10 -9.14 -25.10
CA ILE A 161 3.71 -8.51 -26.27
C ILE A 161 4.99 -9.28 -26.56
N ALA A 162 5.26 -9.52 -27.84
CA ALA A 162 6.51 -10.17 -28.23
C ALA A 162 7.74 -9.40 -27.70
N PRO A 163 8.78 -10.07 -27.17
CA PRO A 163 9.94 -9.39 -26.60
C PRO A 163 10.58 -8.36 -27.54
N GLU A 164 10.56 -8.64 -28.84
CA GLU A 164 11.12 -7.77 -29.88
C GLU A 164 10.34 -6.47 -30.07
N GLU A 165 9.05 -6.48 -29.69
CA GLU A 165 8.14 -5.33 -29.80
C GLU A 165 8.09 -4.49 -28.52
N LEU A 166 8.67 -4.95 -27.42
CA LEU A 166 8.56 -4.26 -26.12
C LEU A 166 9.05 -2.81 -26.24
N PHE A 167 10.16 -2.58 -26.91
CA PHE A 167 10.78 -1.26 -27.07
C PHE A 167 10.53 -0.60 -28.43
N ALA A 168 9.59 -1.11 -29.23
CA ALA A 168 9.31 -0.56 -30.55
C ALA A 168 8.90 0.94 -30.54
N LEU A 169 8.30 1.41 -29.45
CA LEU A 169 7.91 2.81 -29.26
C LEU A 169 9.01 3.64 -28.56
N GLY A 170 10.22 3.08 -28.41
CA GLY A 170 11.33 3.66 -27.69
C GLY A 170 11.31 3.36 -26.20
N LYS A 171 12.23 3.94 -25.47
CA LYS A 171 12.44 3.71 -24.04
C LYS A 171 12.68 5.01 -23.27
N LEU A 172 12.43 4.97 -21.97
CA LEU A 172 13.03 5.86 -21.00
C LEU A 172 14.28 5.15 -20.48
N HIS A 173 15.39 5.86 -20.44
CA HIS A 173 16.61 5.35 -19.83
C HIS A 173 16.92 6.13 -18.57
N LEU A 174 17.24 5.45 -17.48
CA LEU A 174 17.65 6.05 -16.22
C LEU A 174 18.93 5.39 -15.74
N SER A 175 19.97 6.20 -15.50
CA SER A 175 21.21 5.80 -14.86
C SER A 175 21.44 6.65 -13.61
N THR A 176 21.75 5.99 -12.47
CA THR A 176 21.98 6.68 -11.21
C THR A 176 23.26 6.24 -10.52
N ASP A 177 23.84 7.14 -9.74
CA ASP A 177 24.77 6.81 -8.68
C ASP A 177 24.04 6.23 -7.46
N ARG A 178 24.84 5.86 -6.46
CA ARG A 178 24.31 5.40 -5.17
C ARG A 178 23.48 6.50 -4.50
N ILE A 179 22.28 6.13 -4.06
CA ILE A 179 21.42 6.99 -3.24
C ILE A 179 20.86 6.17 -2.05
N HIS A 180 21.06 6.65 -0.83
CA HIS A 180 20.72 5.92 0.40
C HIS A 180 21.31 4.50 0.40
N THR A 181 20.44 3.48 0.47
CA THR A 181 20.82 2.05 0.38
C THR A 181 20.81 1.51 -1.04
N VAL A 182 20.26 2.27 -2.00
CA VAL A 182 20.17 1.86 -3.41
C VAL A 182 21.53 2.01 -4.06
N LYS A 183 22.04 0.92 -4.63
CA LYS A 183 23.29 0.88 -5.38
C LYS A 183 23.12 1.60 -6.71
N PRO A 184 24.22 1.99 -7.38
CA PRO A 184 24.15 2.48 -8.74
C PRO A 184 23.32 1.53 -9.61
N LEU A 185 22.41 2.08 -10.38
CA LEU A 185 21.53 1.30 -11.24
C LEU A 185 21.45 1.92 -12.64
N GLU A 186 21.14 1.07 -13.58
CA GLU A 186 20.83 1.42 -14.96
C GLU A 186 19.60 0.62 -15.37
N VAL A 187 18.56 1.31 -15.86
CA VAL A 187 17.29 0.68 -16.21
C VAL A 187 16.64 1.35 -17.41
N ASP A 188 16.13 0.50 -18.30
CA ASP A 188 15.34 0.90 -19.46
C ASP A 188 13.86 0.58 -19.20
N ILE A 189 12.99 1.57 -19.42
CA ILE A 189 11.54 1.46 -19.26
C ILE A 189 10.89 1.64 -20.63
N PRO A 190 10.18 0.63 -21.17
CA PRO A 190 9.59 0.72 -22.49
C PRO A 190 8.44 1.73 -22.52
N LYS A 191 8.42 2.60 -23.53
CA LYS A 191 7.35 3.56 -23.75
C LYS A 191 6.07 2.89 -24.30
N GLY A 192 4.91 3.47 -23.98
CA GLY A 192 3.62 2.93 -24.44
C GLY A 192 3.29 1.55 -23.87
N ARG A 193 3.89 1.18 -22.74
CA ARG A 193 3.70 -0.10 -22.05
C ARG A 193 3.31 0.11 -20.60
N LEU A 194 2.65 -0.87 -20.01
CA LEU A 194 2.46 -0.95 -18.57
C LEU A 194 3.71 -1.57 -17.95
N THR A 195 4.46 -0.80 -17.20
CA THR A 195 5.65 -1.26 -16.46
C THR A 195 5.36 -1.30 -14.98
N VAL A 196 5.71 -2.38 -14.32
CA VAL A 196 5.53 -2.56 -12.87
C VAL A 196 6.89 -2.66 -12.20
N VAL A 197 7.12 -1.83 -11.18
CA VAL A 197 8.29 -1.91 -10.31
C VAL A 197 7.91 -2.70 -9.07
N THR A 198 8.51 -3.86 -8.85
CA THR A 198 8.20 -4.76 -7.73
C THR A 198 9.44 -5.08 -6.91
N GLY A 199 9.27 -5.67 -5.77
CA GLY A 199 10.34 -6.09 -4.84
C GLY A 199 9.89 -5.96 -3.39
N VAL A 200 10.64 -6.57 -2.47
CA VAL A 200 10.38 -6.53 -1.03
C VAL A 200 10.36 -5.10 -0.48
N SER A 201 9.74 -4.92 0.68
CA SER A 201 9.75 -3.62 1.36
C SER A 201 11.19 -3.18 1.64
N GLY A 202 11.50 -1.89 1.42
CA GLY A 202 12.85 -1.36 1.60
C GLY A 202 13.85 -1.67 0.47
N SER A 203 13.43 -2.33 -0.62
CA SER A 203 14.33 -2.64 -1.75
C SER A 203 14.70 -1.44 -2.62
N GLY A 204 14.18 -0.24 -2.31
CA GLY A 204 14.51 0.99 -3.04
C GLY A 204 13.56 1.36 -4.17
N LYS A 205 12.41 0.69 -4.33
CA LYS A 205 11.39 1.01 -5.35
C LYS A 205 11.00 2.50 -5.34
N THR A 206 10.63 2.99 -4.16
CA THR A 206 10.23 4.39 -3.96
C THR A 206 11.38 5.34 -4.29
N THR A 207 12.59 5.04 -3.85
CA THR A 207 13.79 5.84 -4.13
C THR A 207 14.07 5.91 -5.63
N MET A 208 14.00 4.77 -6.34
CA MET A 208 14.20 4.75 -7.79
C MET A 208 13.13 5.59 -8.51
N VAL A 209 11.86 5.46 -8.14
CA VAL A 209 10.77 6.14 -8.85
C VAL A 209 10.57 7.58 -8.40
N LEU A 210 10.40 7.82 -7.07
CA LEU A 210 10.00 9.13 -6.55
C LEU A 210 11.17 10.06 -6.29
N GLU A 211 12.39 9.54 -6.04
CA GLU A 211 13.55 10.36 -5.74
C GLU A 211 14.51 10.48 -6.92
N SER A 212 14.44 9.57 -7.92
CA SER A 212 15.33 9.58 -9.07
C SER A 212 14.59 9.84 -10.39
N LEU A 213 13.68 8.94 -10.79
CA LEU A 213 13.02 9.01 -12.10
C LEU A 213 12.13 10.25 -12.23
N ILE A 214 11.21 10.47 -11.31
CA ILE A 214 10.24 11.59 -11.39
C ILE A 214 10.94 12.94 -11.29
N PRO A 215 11.82 13.21 -10.30
CA PRO A 215 12.55 14.48 -10.25
C PRO A 215 13.45 14.70 -11.46
N GLY A 216 14.09 13.64 -11.97
CA GLY A 216 14.89 13.72 -13.18
C GLY A 216 14.06 14.10 -14.42
N LEU A 217 12.90 13.48 -14.61
CA LEU A 217 11.98 13.80 -15.69
C LEU A 217 11.45 15.25 -15.59
N GLN A 218 11.10 15.69 -14.40
CA GLN A 218 10.65 17.05 -14.15
C GLN A 218 11.74 18.07 -14.46
N ALA A 219 12.97 17.81 -14.02
CA ALA A 219 14.11 18.66 -14.31
C ALA A 219 14.37 18.75 -15.83
N GLN A 220 14.34 17.60 -16.53
CA GLN A 220 14.52 17.58 -17.98
C GLN A 220 13.43 18.37 -18.72
N LEU A 221 12.15 18.22 -18.32
CA LEU A 221 11.02 18.92 -18.93
C LEU A 221 11.06 20.43 -18.67
N ASN A 222 11.58 20.85 -17.52
CA ASN A 222 11.72 22.26 -17.14
C ASN A 222 13.02 22.91 -17.66
N GLY A 223 13.94 22.13 -18.24
CA GLY A 223 15.28 22.62 -18.62
C GLY A 223 16.20 22.89 -17.42
N GLU A 224 15.96 22.19 -16.30
CA GLU A 224 16.72 22.28 -15.06
C GLU A 224 17.83 21.22 -14.99
N HIS A 225 18.76 21.35 -14.05
CA HIS A 225 19.78 20.34 -13.81
C HIS A 225 19.18 19.07 -13.19
N LEU A 226 19.65 17.92 -13.67
CA LEU A 226 19.29 16.62 -13.08
C LEU A 226 19.68 16.57 -11.59
N PRO A 227 18.94 15.82 -10.77
CA PRO A 227 19.35 15.53 -9.40
C PRO A 227 20.78 14.96 -9.36
N LYS A 228 21.58 15.34 -8.36
CA LYS A 228 23.03 15.03 -8.28
C LYS A 228 23.37 13.54 -8.46
N HIS A 229 22.48 12.64 -8.02
CA HIS A 229 22.67 11.19 -8.12
C HIS A 229 22.16 10.59 -9.44
N VAL A 230 21.46 11.37 -10.27
CA VAL A 230 21.02 10.94 -11.60
C VAL A 230 22.11 11.31 -12.60
N LYS A 231 22.78 10.28 -13.12
CA LYS A 231 23.89 10.45 -14.08
C LYS A 231 23.38 10.75 -15.48
N ASP A 232 22.39 9.97 -15.90
CA ASP A 232 21.80 10.08 -17.21
C ASP A 232 20.31 9.76 -17.16
N LEU A 233 19.55 10.51 -17.92
CA LEU A 233 18.13 10.32 -18.13
C LEU A 233 17.77 10.68 -19.56
N SER A 234 17.25 9.71 -20.31
CA SER A 234 16.70 9.93 -21.63
C SER A 234 15.22 9.61 -21.65
N ALA A 235 14.41 10.62 -21.98
CA ALA A 235 12.94 10.52 -21.95
C ALA A 235 12.30 11.19 -23.17
N GLU A 236 12.92 11.01 -24.35
CA GLU A 236 12.42 11.61 -25.59
C GLU A 236 10.94 11.28 -25.84
N GLY A 237 10.14 12.28 -26.17
CA GLY A 237 8.71 12.16 -26.44
C GLY A 237 7.80 12.08 -25.21
N ILE A 238 8.33 12.23 -23.99
CA ILE A 238 7.53 12.44 -22.78
C ILE A 238 7.30 13.93 -22.60
N ALA A 239 6.06 14.37 -22.68
CA ALA A 239 5.68 15.78 -22.54
C ALA A 239 5.30 16.16 -21.10
N HIS A 240 4.78 15.20 -20.31
CA HIS A 240 4.31 15.45 -18.95
C HIS A 240 4.53 14.25 -18.06
N VAL A 241 4.79 14.51 -16.78
CA VAL A 241 4.85 13.49 -15.72
C VAL A 241 3.75 13.80 -14.71
N LYS A 242 2.93 12.83 -14.41
CA LYS A 242 1.87 12.94 -13.40
C LYS A 242 2.04 11.86 -12.35
N LEU A 243 2.33 12.27 -11.13
CA LEU A 243 2.36 11.37 -9.97
C LEU A 243 0.95 11.27 -9.39
N ILE A 244 0.52 10.03 -9.14
CA ILE A 244 -0.67 9.71 -8.36
C ILE A 244 -0.16 8.82 -7.23
N ASP A 245 -0.22 9.33 -6.02
CA ASP A 245 0.26 8.66 -4.82
C ASP A 245 -0.87 8.40 -3.81
N ALA A 246 -0.53 7.80 -2.68
CA ALA A 246 -1.47 7.53 -1.59
C ALA A 246 -1.60 8.69 -0.58
N SER A 247 -1.17 9.90 -0.94
CA SER A 247 -1.33 11.06 -0.08
C SER A 247 -2.80 11.37 0.15
N PRO A 248 -3.18 11.75 1.40
CA PRO A 248 -4.56 12.13 1.68
C PRO A 248 -5.02 13.26 0.78
N ILE A 249 -6.15 13.07 0.11
CA ILE A 249 -6.78 14.10 -0.70
C ILE A 249 -7.66 14.99 0.19
N GLY A 250 -7.61 16.30 -0.06
CA GLY A 250 -8.48 17.25 0.65
C GLY A 250 -8.02 17.56 2.07
N ILE A 251 -6.92 18.27 2.22
CA ILE A 251 -6.46 18.86 3.50
C ILE A 251 -7.52 19.82 4.08
N ASN A 252 -8.44 20.31 3.24
CA ASN A 252 -9.52 21.18 3.68
C ASN A 252 -10.73 20.34 4.11
N VAL A 253 -11.18 20.51 5.35
CA VAL A 253 -12.37 19.87 5.95
C VAL A 253 -13.65 20.03 5.09
N ARG A 254 -13.69 21.03 4.21
CA ARG A 254 -14.81 21.29 3.29
C ARG A 254 -14.69 20.58 1.93
N SER A 255 -13.59 19.92 1.65
CA SER A 255 -13.41 19.16 0.41
C SER A 255 -14.20 17.86 0.46
N THR A 256 -15.12 17.69 -0.49
CA THR A 256 -15.89 16.46 -0.70
C THR A 256 -15.34 15.72 -1.93
N VAL A 257 -15.68 14.45 -2.08
CA VAL A 257 -15.36 13.65 -3.28
C VAL A 257 -15.81 14.36 -4.55
N ALA A 258 -17.03 14.93 -4.54
CA ALA A 258 -17.58 15.64 -5.69
C ALA A 258 -16.81 16.93 -6.03
N THR A 259 -16.24 17.60 -5.02
CA THR A 259 -15.37 18.78 -5.24
C THR A 259 -14.04 18.35 -5.85
N TYR A 260 -13.42 17.31 -5.30
CA TYR A 260 -12.15 16.80 -5.77
C TYR A 260 -12.22 16.24 -7.20
N ALA A 261 -13.32 15.55 -7.51
CA ALA A 261 -13.59 15.00 -8.84
C ALA A 261 -14.14 16.05 -9.85
N ASN A 262 -14.19 17.34 -9.48
CA ASN A 262 -14.75 18.42 -10.28
C ASN A 262 -16.24 18.27 -10.66
N VAL A 263 -16.95 17.31 -10.06
CA VAL A 263 -18.38 17.06 -10.33
C VAL A 263 -19.22 18.29 -9.95
N HIS A 264 -18.90 18.94 -8.84
CA HIS A 264 -19.63 20.13 -8.42
C HIS A 264 -19.53 21.29 -9.42
N ASP A 265 -18.36 21.49 -9.99
CA ASP A 265 -18.17 22.59 -10.96
C ASP A 265 -18.93 22.32 -12.26
N GLU A 266 -18.99 21.08 -12.71
CA GLU A 266 -19.80 20.72 -13.87
C GLU A 266 -21.31 20.83 -13.57
N LEU A 267 -21.77 20.38 -12.40
CA LEU A 267 -23.16 20.55 -11.99
C LEU A 267 -23.58 22.02 -11.91
N ARG A 268 -22.74 22.89 -11.34
CA ARG A 268 -22.99 24.34 -11.28
C ARG A 268 -23.14 24.94 -12.68
N LYS A 269 -22.30 24.53 -13.63
CA LYS A 269 -22.39 24.97 -15.02
C LYS A 269 -23.68 24.49 -15.68
N ILE A 270 -24.09 23.25 -15.42
CA ILE A 270 -25.33 22.67 -15.93
C ILE A 270 -26.54 23.44 -15.34
N PHE A 271 -26.62 23.64 -14.03
CA PHE A 271 -27.70 24.38 -13.39
C PHE A 271 -27.77 25.83 -13.89
N ALA A 272 -26.66 26.52 -14.06
CA ALA A 272 -26.63 27.88 -14.58
C ALA A 272 -27.15 28.00 -16.04
N ARG A 273 -27.17 26.91 -16.79
CA ARG A 273 -27.68 26.88 -18.18
C ARG A 273 -29.19 26.62 -18.27
N THR A 274 -29.85 26.23 -17.18
CA THR A 274 -31.30 26.00 -17.17
C THR A 274 -32.07 27.28 -17.50
N ALA A 275 -33.29 27.16 -18.04
CA ALA A 275 -34.15 28.28 -18.35
C ALA A 275 -34.47 29.16 -17.13
N ASP A 276 -34.79 28.48 -16.00
CA ASP A 276 -35.08 29.17 -14.74
C ASP A 276 -33.90 29.97 -14.21
N ALA A 277 -32.69 29.39 -14.25
CA ALA A 277 -31.47 30.06 -13.82
C ALA A 277 -31.18 31.31 -14.70
N LYS A 278 -31.36 31.17 -16.01
CA LYS A 278 -31.20 32.30 -16.96
C LYS A 278 -32.22 33.42 -16.70
N ASN A 279 -33.50 33.06 -16.51
CA ASN A 279 -34.57 34.02 -16.21
C ASN A 279 -34.31 34.78 -14.91
N ARG A 280 -33.71 34.12 -13.92
CA ARG A 280 -33.35 34.71 -12.62
C ARG A 280 -31.94 35.28 -12.61
N LYS A 281 -31.21 35.27 -13.72
CA LYS A 281 -29.82 35.76 -13.92
C LYS A 281 -28.82 35.08 -12.95
N TYR A 282 -29.05 33.81 -12.59
CA TYR A 282 -28.12 33.06 -11.77
C TYR A 282 -26.92 32.60 -12.58
N LYS A 283 -25.73 32.67 -11.97
CA LYS A 283 -24.46 32.19 -12.50
C LYS A 283 -24.01 30.93 -11.79
N ALA A 284 -23.05 30.19 -12.33
CA ALA A 284 -22.53 28.97 -11.74
C ALA A 284 -22.06 29.13 -10.27
N GLY A 285 -21.53 30.31 -9.91
CA GLY A 285 -21.12 30.62 -8.54
C GLY A 285 -22.29 30.68 -7.53
N ASP A 286 -23.49 31.05 -7.99
CA ASP A 286 -24.67 31.16 -7.12
C ASP A 286 -25.15 29.78 -6.63
N PHE A 287 -24.81 28.70 -7.35
CA PHE A 287 -25.09 27.31 -6.98
C PHE A 287 -24.00 26.68 -6.09
N SER A 288 -23.06 27.47 -5.56
CA SER A 288 -22.04 26.97 -4.64
C SER A 288 -22.64 26.75 -3.24
N TYR A 289 -22.52 25.53 -2.71
CA TYR A 289 -22.98 25.24 -1.34
C TYR A 289 -22.17 25.97 -0.25
N ASN A 290 -20.96 26.44 -0.57
CA ASN A 290 -20.11 27.18 0.36
C ASN A 290 -20.38 28.70 0.35
N THR A 291 -20.49 29.28 -0.85
CA THR A 291 -20.50 30.73 -1.07
C THR A 291 -21.69 31.20 -1.92
N GLY A 292 -22.51 30.27 -2.41
CA GLY A 292 -23.63 30.58 -3.28
C GLY A 292 -24.79 31.26 -2.53
N LYS A 293 -25.60 32.01 -3.29
CA LYS A 293 -26.82 32.66 -2.78
C LYS A 293 -27.99 31.68 -2.64
N LEU A 294 -27.92 30.55 -3.36
CA LEU A 294 -28.94 29.51 -3.36
C LEU A 294 -28.43 28.34 -2.50
N LYS A 295 -28.76 28.36 -1.24
CA LYS A 295 -28.43 27.27 -0.28
C LYS A 295 -29.66 26.42 -0.05
#